data_20a5cb31f23921ac82a92cc1cada758f
#
_entry.id   20a5cb31f23921ac82a92cc1cada758f
#
_cell.length_a   1.000
_cell.length_b   1.000
_cell.length_c   1.000
_cell.angle_alpha   90.00
_cell.angle_beta   90.00
_cell.angle_gamma   90.00
#
_symmetry.space_group_name_H-M   'P 1'
#
loop_
_entity.id
_entity.type
_entity.pdbx_description
1 polymer ?
#
loop_
_entity_poly.entity_id
_entity_poly.type
_entity_poly.pdbx_seq_one_letter_code
_entity_poly.pdbx_strand_id
1 'polypeptide(L)'
;MDVSPDMEKQMGAQGLQEVMGEYGGKVLPDYHPTARYVQGVVKRLIRANGLEDKLGGDKEGWKTHVVKEDGTKNAFVLPNGSIFVFSGILSVANDEDSLACVLGHEIAHQVARHSAERMSGMKVFYGLAFLLSSFGIDMGLSQVFLNYVFSLPNSRKNETEADLIGLRLANNACFDPRAAEGLWHRMSAEEGTHGVDMSFLSTHPSSKNRTKQVREWAEDVLRDRPSQCAPVKGHVGPFQEASGARWR
;
A
#
# COMPACT_ATOMS: atom_id res chain seq x y z
N MET A 1 11.77 4.31 18.61
CA MET A 1 10.75 5.03 17.82
C MET A 1 9.96 5.93 18.76
N ASP A 2 10.00 7.26 18.56
CA ASP A 2 9.35 8.25 19.47
C ASP A 2 7.92 8.63 19.05
N VAL A 3 7.31 7.84 18.17
CA VAL A 3 5.94 8.04 17.72
C VAL A 3 5.03 7.07 18.47
N SER A 4 4.15 7.63 19.31
CA SER A 4 3.18 6.82 20.05
C SER A 4 2.08 6.31 19.11
N PRO A 5 1.43 5.18 19.45
CA PRO A 5 0.27 4.69 18.70
C PRO A 5 -0.86 5.73 18.58
N ASP A 6 -1.08 6.54 19.61
CA ASP A 6 -2.10 7.62 19.59
C ASP A 6 -1.75 8.71 18.58
N MET A 7 -0.47 9.05 18.43
CA MET A 7 -0.02 10.02 17.44
C MET A 7 -0.20 9.47 16.01
N GLU A 8 0.11 8.20 15.77
CA GLU A 8 -0.15 7.54 14.48
C GLU A 8 -1.64 7.57 14.14
N LYS A 9 -2.49 7.29 15.13
CA LYS A 9 -3.93 7.30 14.98
C LYS A 9 -4.47 8.69 14.62
N GLN A 10 -4.01 9.74 15.32
CA GLN A 10 -4.39 11.13 15.04
C GLN A 10 -4.00 11.54 13.63
N MET A 11 -2.78 11.20 13.19
CA MET A 11 -2.32 11.50 11.84
C MET A 11 -3.09 10.70 10.79
N GLY A 12 -3.39 9.44 11.07
CA GLY A 12 -4.24 8.64 10.19
C GLY A 12 -5.64 9.24 10.05
N ALA A 13 -6.22 9.77 11.13
CA ALA A 13 -7.52 10.45 11.09
C ALA A 13 -7.46 11.76 10.28
N GLN A 14 -6.39 12.55 10.45
CA GLN A 14 -6.18 13.76 9.66
C GLN A 14 -5.99 13.42 8.17
N GLY A 15 -5.14 12.47 7.85
CA GLY A 15 -4.94 12.02 6.46
C GLY A 15 -6.23 11.48 5.84
N LEU A 16 -7.07 10.78 6.61
CA LEU A 16 -8.38 10.34 6.15
C LEU A 16 -9.28 11.52 5.77
N GLN A 17 -9.31 12.58 6.58
CA GLN A 17 -10.09 13.79 6.26
C GLN A 17 -9.61 14.46 4.97
N GLU A 18 -8.29 14.56 4.78
CA GLU A 18 -7.68 15.16 3.59
C GLU A 18 -8.02 14.34 2.33
N VAL A 19 -7.80 13.03 2.36
CA VAL A 19 -8.09 12.15 1.22
C VAL A 19 -9.60 12.10 0.93
N MET A 20 -10.45 12.07 1.95
CA MET A 20 -11.90 12.10 1.75
C MET A 20 -12.39 13.47 1.29
N GLY A 21 -11.71 14.55 1.62
CA GLY A 21 -11.96 15.89 1.08
C GLY A 21 -11.70 15.95 -0.43
N GLU A 22 -10.65 15.30 -0.89
CA GLU A 22 -10.24 15.28 -2.30
C GLU A 22 -11.02 14.23 -3.13
N TYR A 23 -11.13 13.01 -2.61
CA TYR A 23 -11.65 11.85 -3.36
C TYR A 23 -12.99 11.33 -2.86
N GLY A 24 -13.57 11.84 -1.77
CA GLY A 24 -14.78 11.30 -1.16
C GLY A 24 -15.96 11.18 -2.13
N GLY A 25 -16.11 12.14 -3.04
CA GLY A 25 -17.14 12.11 -4.09
C GLY A 25 -16.92 11.03 -5.17
N LYS A 26 -15.73 10.43 -5.22
CA LYS A 26 -15.35 9.36 -6.17
C LYS A 26 -15.27 7.99 -5.48
N VAL A 27 -15.49 7.89 -4.18
CA VAL A 27 -15.46 6.62 -3.46
C VAL A 27 -16.67 5.78 -3.87
N LEU A 28 -16.39 4.57 -4.33
CA LEU A 28 -17.45 3.61 -4.70
C LEU A 28 -18.19 3.14 -3.44
N PRO A 29 -19.51 3.01 -3.51
CA PRO A 29 -20.28 2.49 -2.37
C PRO A 29 -19.94 1.01 -2.13
N ASP A 30 -20.08 0.57 -0.87
CA ASP A 30 -19.68 -0.79 -0.43
C ASP A 30 -20.38 -1.92 -1.21
N TYR A 31 -21.58 -1.66 -1.74
CA TYR A 31 -22.30 -2.64 -2.55
C TYR A 31 -21.80 -2.74 -4.00
N HIS A 32 -20.93 -1.82 -4.45
CA HIS A 32 -20.39 -1.85 -5.81
C HIS A 32 -19.54 -3.11 -6.02
N PRO A 33 -19.67 -3.84 -7.14
CA PRO A 33 -18.93 -5.09 -7.39
C PRO A 33 -17.42 -4.96 -7.20
N THR A 34 -16.82 -3.89 -7.74
CA THR A 34 -15.38 -3.61 -7.59
C THR A 34 -15.00 -3.37 -6.13
N ALA A 35 -15.81 -2.62 -5.37
CA ALA A 35 -15.54 -2.37 -3.96
C ALA A 35 -15.60 -3.67 -3.16
N ARG A 36 -16.63 -4.51 -3.37
CA ARG A 36 -16.76 -5.82 -2.73
C ARG A 36 -15.60 -6.75 -3.04
N TYR A 37 -15.13 -6.74 -4.30
CA TYR A 37 -14.00 -7.55 -4.73
C TYR A 37 -12.72 -7.16 -3.97
N VAL A 38 -12.36 -5.88 -3.98
CA VAL A 38 -11.18 -5.36 -3.26
C VAL A 38 -11.29 -5.60 -1.76
N GLN A 39 -12.44 -5.31 -1.15
CA GLN A 39 -12.72 -5.58 0.26
C GLN A 39 -12.59 -7.07 0.61
N GLY A 40 -12.98 -7.96 -0.30
CA GLY A 40 -12.83 -9.41 -0.16
C GLY A 40 -11.36 -9.82 -0.03
N VAL A 41 -10.49 -9.28 -0.89
CA VAL A 41 -9.04 -9.54 -0.85
C VAL A 41 -8.44 -9.00 0.46
N VAL A 42 -8.74 -7.74 0.82
CA VAL A 42 -8.26 -7.14 2.09
C VAL A 42 -8.68 -7.99 3.28
N LYS A 43 -9.95 -8.36 3.35
CA LYS A 43 -10.49 -9.16 4.47
C LYS A 43 -9.80 -10.52 4.62
N ARG A 44 -9.47 -11.17 3.50
CA ARG A 44 -8.69 -12.42 3.52
C ARG A 44 -7.27 -12.19 4.04
N LEU A 45 -6.59 -11.13 3.55
CA LEU A 45 -5.25 -10.78 4.02
C LEU A 45 -5.23 -10.51 5.53
N ILE A 46 -6.15 -9.68 6.02
CA ILE A 46 -6.23 -9.32 7.44
C ILE A 46 -6.51 -10.56 8.31
N ARG A 47 -7.54 -11.34 7.97
CA ARG A 47 -7.95 -12.51 8.76
C ARG A 47 -6.91 -13.63 8.79
N ALA A 48 -6.36 -13.97 7.64
CA ALA A 48 -5.37 -15.05 7.55
C ALA A 48 -4.09 -14.76 8.33
N ASN A 49 -3.83 -13.49 8.64
CA ASN A 49 -2.65 -13.05 9.36
C ASN A 49 -2.93 -12.56 10.80
N GLY A 50 -4.17 -12.69 11.30
CA GLY A 50 -4.54 -12.26 12.65
C GLY A 50 -4.29 -10.79 12.90
N LEU A 51 -4.62 -9.92 11.91
CA LEU A 51 -4.35 -8.49 11.96
C LEU A 51 -5.58 -7.66 12.37
N GLU A 52 -6.71 -8.29 12.71
CA GLU A 52 -7.97 -7.61 13.01
C GLU A 52 -7.83 -6.61 14.15
N ASP A 53 -7.08 -6.96 15.19
CA ASP A 53 -6.91 -6.15 16.41
C ASP A 53 -5.62 -5.33 16.43
N LYS A 54 -4.83 -5.34 15.36
CA LYS A 54 -3.51 -4.69 15.33
C LYS A 54 -3.52 -3.16 15.37
N LEU A 55 -4.66 -2.53 15.08
CA LEU A 55 -4.81 -1.07 15.01
C LEU A 55 -5.43 -0.45 16.27
N GLY A 56 -5.23 -1.08 17.43
CA GLY A 56 -5.56 -0.48 18.72
C GLY A 56 -7.00 -0.66 19.18
N GLY A 57 -7.68 -1.73 18.75
CA GLY A 57 -8.94 -2.17 19.38
C GLY A 57 -10.17 -1.28 19.15
N ASP A 58 -10.08 -0.31 18.26
CA ASP A 58 -11.24 0.48 17.88
C ASP A 58 -12.16 -0.30 16.94
N LYS A 59 -13.46 -0.14 17.11
CA LYS A 59 -14.51 -0.73 16.26
C LYS A 59 -14.41 -0.31 14.78
N GLU A 60 -13.52 0.62 14.45
CA GLU A 60 -13.32 1.12 13.10
C GLU A 60 -12.25 0.36 12.30
N GLY A 61 -11.33 -0.36 12.94
CA GLY A 61 -10.38 -1.30 12.32
C GLY A 61 -9.92 -0.95 10.90
N TRP A 62 -9.59 -1.99 10.14
CA TRP A 62 -9.24 -1.86 8.73
C TRP A 62 -10.46 -1.50 7.87
N LYS A 63 -10.40 -0.34 7.21
CA LYS A 63 -11.43 0.17 6.31
C LYS A 63 -10.90 0.29 4.89
N THR A 64 -11.64 -0.20 3.89
CA THR A 64 -11.22 -0.15 2.48
C THR A 64 -12.11 0.80 1.69
N HIS A 65 -11.49 1.76 1.04
CA HIS A 65 -12.11 2.76 0.17
C HIS A 65 -11.60 2.54 -1.26
N VAL A 66 -12.49 2.26 -2.19
CA VAL A 66 -12.15 2.16 -3.62
C VAL A 66 -12.54 3.46 -4.29
N VAL A 67 -11.55 4.16 -4.83
CA VAL A 67 -11.73 5.44 -5.53
C VAL A 67 -11.87 5.18 -7.02
N LYS A 68 -12.97 5.64 -7.63
CA LYS A 68 -13.19 5.56 -9.07
C LYS A 68 -12.33 6.62 -9.78
N GLU A 69 -11.10 6.24 -10.08
CA GLU A 69 -10.12 7.08 -10.79
C GLU A 69 -9.22 6.16 -11.65
N ASP A 70 -9.65 5.94 -12.89
CA ASP A 70 -9.02 4.94 -13.78
C ASP A 70 -7.67 5.40 -14.32
N GLY A 71 -7.41 6.71 -14.32
CA GLY A 71 -6.14 7.29 -14.74
C GLY A 71 -5.02 7.15 -13.71
N THR A 72 -5.36 6.95 -12.44
CA THR A 72 -4.40 6.88 -11.33
C THR A 72 -4.18 5.44 -10.90
N LYS A 73 -2.96 4.96 -11.01
CA LYS A 73 -2.54 3.63 -10.57
C LYS A 73 -1.87 3.75 -9.21
N ASN A 74 -2.68 3.70 -8.17
CA ASN A 74 -2.22 3.86 -6.80
C ASN A 74 -3.03 3.03 -5.80
N ALA A 75 -2.39 2.67 -4.71
CA ALA A 75 -2.99 2.16 -3.49
C ALA A 75 -2.12 2.58 -2.31
N PHE A 76 -2.70 2.82 -1.15
CA PHE A 76 -1.95 3.13 0.07
C PHE A 76 -2.78 2.84 1.33
N VAL A 77 -2.07 2.70 2.45
CA VAL A 77 -2.66 2.53 3.78
C VAL A 77 -2.28 3.70 4.66
N LEU A 78 -3.28 4.29 5.31
CA LEU A 78 -3.08 5.32 6.33
C LEU A 78 -2.80 4.68 7.71
N PRO A 79 -2.12 5.40 8.62
CA PRO A 79 -1.78 4.89 9.95
C PRO A 79 -2.96 4.43 10.81
N ASN A 80 -4.18 4.89 10.52
CA ASN A 80 -5.40 4.45 11.18
C ASN A 80 -6.04 3.18 10.57
N GLY A 81 -5.39 2.56 9.57
CA GLY A 81 -5.89 1.37 8.89
C GLY A 81 -6.86 1.63 7.73
N SER A 82 -7.06 2.87 7.34
CA SER A 82 -7.81 3.19 6.12
C SER A 82 -6.99 2.86 4.89
N ILE A 83 -7.48 1.94 4.06
CA ILE A 83 -6.87 1.48 2.82
C ILE A 83 -7.58 2.18 1.66
N PHE A 84 -6.83 2.88 0.82
CA PHE A 84 -7.33 3.48 -0.41
C PHE A 84 -6.81 2.72 -1.62
N VAL A 85 -7.69 2.39 -2.55
CA VAL A 85 -7.38 1.68 -3.79
C VAL A 85 -8.00 2.44 -4.96
N PHE A 86 -7.18 3.00 -5.81
CA PHE A 86 -7.64 3.68 -7.02
C PHE A 86 -7.96 2.64 -8.10
N SER A 87 -9.09 2.81 -8.78
CA SER A 87 -9.55 1.83 -9.77
C SER A 87 -8.53 1.58 -10.89
N GLY A 88 -7.69 2.56 -11.21
CA GLY A 88 -6.65 2.43 -12.23
C GLY A 88 -5.62 1.34 -11.92
N ILE A 89 -5.31 1.05 -10.63
CA ILE A 89 -4.33 0.03 -10.29
C ILE A 89 -4.80 -1.39 -10.68
N LEU A 90 -6.12 -1.60 -10.78
CA LEU A 90 -6.68 -2.89 -11.16
C LEU A 90 -6.35 -3.29 -12.60
N SER A 91 -5.93 -2.35 -13.45
CA SER A 91 -5.46 -2.65 -14.80
C SER A 91 -4.10 -3.36 -14.81
N VAL A 92 -3.25 -3.09 -13.84
CA VAL A 92 -1.92 -3.73 -13.66
C VAL A 92 -1.98 -4.87 -12.66
N ALA A 93 -2.76 -4.74 -11.59
CA ALA A 93 -3.11 -5.83 -10.68
C ALA A 93 -4.31 -6.61 -11.26
N ASN A 94 -4.10 -7.28 -12.38
CA ASN A 94 -5.13 -7.80 -13.27
C ASN A 94 -5.72 -9.17 -12.87
N ASP A 95 -5.35 -9.66 -11.68
CA ASP A 95 -5.90 -10.86 -11.06
C ASP A 95 -5.91 -10.70 -9.52
N GLU A 96 -6.56 -11.63 -8.84
CA GLU A 96 -6.72 -11.59 -7.39
C GLU A 96 -5.38 -11.72 -6.66
N ASP A 97 -4.47 -12.55 -7.18
CA ASP A 97 -3.15 -12.77 -6.60
C ASP A 97 -2.26 -11.52 -6.73
N SER A 98 -2.26 -10.88 -7.89
CA SER A 98 -1.56 -9.61 -8.11
C SER A 98 -2.10 -8.50 -7.22
N LEU A 99 -3.43 -8.40 -7.09
CA LEU A 99 -4.05 -7.43 -6.17
C LEU A 99 -3.68 -7.71 -4.72
N ALA A 100 -3.65 -8.98 -4.32
CA ALA A 100 -3.23 -9.37 -2.98
C ALA A 100 -1.76 -9.04 -2.71
N CYS A 101 -0.89 -9.12 -3.70
CA CYS A 101 0.51 -8.70 -3.58
C CYS A 101 0.64 -7.17 -3.36
N VAL A 102 -0.13 -6.34 -4.11
CA VAL A 102 -0.17 -4.89 -3.86
C VAL A 102 -0.67 -4.59 -2.46
N LEU A 103 -1.84 -5.13 -2.10
CA LEU A 103 -2.46 -4.84 -0.80
C LEU A 103 -1.66 -5.42 0.36
N GLY A 104 -1.04 -6.58 0.18
CA GLY A 104 -0.11 -7.17 1.15
C GLY A 104 1.09 -6.28 1.40
N HIS A 105 1.67 -5.69 0.35
CA HIS A 105 2.77 -4.72 0.44
C HIS A 105 2.33 -3.46 1.23
N GLU A 106 1.17 -2.90 0.94
CA GLU A 106 0.64 -1.74 1.65
C GLU A 106 0.34 -2.04 3.13
N ILE A 107 -0.30 -3.19 3.40
CA ILE A 107 -0.54 -3.65 4.77
C ILE A 107 0.78 -3.89 5.50
N ALA A 108 1.82 -4.40 4.82
CA ALA A 108 3.13 -4.60 5.40
C ALA A 108 3.77 -3.29 5.87
N HIS A 109 3.63 -2.18 5.12
CA HIS A 109 4.09 -0.87 5.56
C HIS A 109 3.44 -0.45 6.88
N GLN A 110 2.17 -0.72 7.06
CA GLN A 110 1.46 -0.40 8.30
C GLN A 110 1.87 -1.34 9.44
N VAL A 111 1.98 -2.64 9.18
CA VAL A 111 2.39 -3.64 10.19
C VAL A 111 3.82 -3.40 10.67
N ALA A 112 4.74 -3.05 9.78
CA ALA A 112 6.12 -2.68 10.08
C ALA A 112 6.26 -1.26 10.65
N ARG A 113 5.16 -0.47 10.69
CA ARG A 113 5.14 0.91 11.19
C ARG A 113 6.10 1.84 10.44
N HIS A 114 6.26 1.66 9.12
CA HIS A 114 7.16 2.47 8.30
C HIS A 114 6.79 3.96 8.31
N SER A 115 5.50 4.29 8.46
CA SER A 115 5.04 5.68 8.65
C SER A 115 5.57 6.28 9.94
N ALA A 116 5.56 5.54 11.06
CA ALA A 116 6.13 5.99 12.33
C ALA A 116 7.66 6.16 12.27
N GLU A 117 8.36 5.27 11.57
CA GLU A 117 9.81 5.37 11.35
C GLU A 117 10.15 6.66 10.58
N ARG A 118 9.42 6.93 9.49
CA ARG A 118 9.56 8.15 8.70
C ARG A 118 9.34 9.40 9.55
N MET A 119 8.29 9.41 10.36
CA MET A 119 7.98 10.51 11.27
C MET A 119 9.05 10.73 12.35
N SER A 120 9.62 9.65 12.88
CA SER A 120 10.72 9.76 13.86
C SER A 120 11.94 10.43 13.25
N GLY A 121 12.27 10.08 12.01
CA GLY A 121 13.36 10.75 11.26
C GLY A 121 13.09 12.25 11.04
N MET A 122 11.82 12.61 10.79
CA MET A 122 11.42 14.02 10.63
C MET A 122 11.59 14.84 11.89
N LYS A 123 11.26 14.30 13.08
CA LYS A 123 11.45 15.00 14.36
C LYS A 123 12.90 15.39 14.58
N VAL A 124 13.84 14.50 14.25
CA VAL A 124 15.28 14.78 14.32
C VAL A 124 15.65 15.92 13.37
N PHE A 125 15.12 15.89 12.14
CA PHE A 125 15.37 16.94 11.18
C PHE A 125 14.79 18.30 11.62
N TYR A 126 13.56 18.33 12.16
CA TYR A 126 12.97 19.57 12.70
C TYR A 126 13.75 20.10 13.90
N GLY A 127 14.21 19.21 14.78
CA GLY A 127 15.08 19.61 15.89
C GLY A 127 16.36 20.26 15.40
N LEU A 128 16.98 19.69 14.37
CA LEU A 128 18.19 20.26 13.75
C LEU A 128 17.88 21.59 13.03
N ALA A 129 16.79 21.66 12.27
CA ALA A 129 16.36 22.87 11.58
C ALA A 129 16.05 24.01 12.57
N PHE A 130 15.39 23.71 13.69
CA PHE A 130 15.15 24.67 14.77
C PHE A 130 16.46 25.15 15.40
N LEU A 131 17.39 24.24 15.63
CA LEU A 131 18.72 24.60 16.17
C LEU A 131 19.46 25.53 15.20
N LEU A 132 19.48 25.22 13.89
CA LEU A 132 20.11 26.06 12.87
C LEU A 132 19.44 27.44 12.75
N SER A 133 18.11 27.49 12.84
CA SER A 133 17.35 28.75 12.84
C SER A 133 17.71 29.62 14.02
N SER A 134 18.00 29.06 15.19
CA SER A 134 18.45 29.81 16.37
C SER A 134 19.82 30.44 16.19
N PHE A 135 20.60 30.01 15.20
CA PHE A 135 21.87 30.65 14.78
C PHE A 135 21.69 31.63 13.60
N GLY A 136 20.44 32.02 13.28
CA GLY A 136 20.13 32.98 12.21
C GLY A 136 20.19 32.41 10.80
N ILE A 137 20.27 31.07 10.66
CA ILE A 137 20.16 30.40 9.37
C ILE A 137 18.68 30.22 9.06
N ASP A 138 18.11 31.15 8.29
CA ASP A 138 16.73 31.04 7.83
C ASP A 138 16.63 29.91 6.80
N MET A 139 16.07 28.83 7.26
CA MET A 139 15.71 27.70 6.41
C MET A 139 14.25 27.87 6.00
N GLY A 140 13.89 28.77 5.10
CA GLY A 140 12.52 28.97 4.55
C GLY A 140 11.78 27.69 4.07
N LEU A 141 12.00 26.62 4.83
CA LEU A 141 11.82 25.21 4.50
C LEU A 141 10.54 24.60 5.06
N SER A 142 9.75 25.33 5.87
CA SER A 142 8.68 24.66 6.61
C SER A 142 7.59 24.09 5.71
N GLN A 143 7.18 24.81 4.67
CA GLN A 143 6.10 24.36 3.77
C GLN A 143 6.60 23.48 2.62
N VAL A 144 7.72 23.85 2.01
CA VAL A 144 8.37 23.04 0.98
C VAL A 144 8.84 21.71 1.56
N PHE A 145 9.30 21.71 2.79
CA PHE A 145 9.75 20.52 3.49
C PHE A 145 8.61 19.58 3.86
N LEU A 146 7.48 20.06 4.36
CA LEU A 146 6.32 19.21 4.63
C LEU A 146 5.85 18.51 3.35
N ASN A 147 5.68 19.26 2.26
CA ASN A 147 5.30 18.69 0.98
C ASN A 147 6.35 17.69 0.46
N TYR A 148 7.64 17.99 0.64
CA TYR A 148 8.72 17.11 0.21
C TYR A 148 8.76 15.80 1.01
N VAL A 149 8.54 15.85 2.30
CA VAL A 149 8.58 14.67 3.18
C VAL A 149 7.38 13.73 2.96
N PHE A 150 6.18 14.28 2.74
CA PHE A 150 5.03 13.46 2.35
C PHE A 150 5.17 12.86 0.94
N SER A 151 5.98 13.49 0.09
CA SER A 151 6.25 13.03 -1.27
C SER A 151 7.52 12.21 -1.41
N LEU A 152 8.33 12.06 -0.34
CA LEU A 152 9.55 11.24 -0.40
C LEU A 152 9.20 9.76 -0.55
N PRO A 153 9.83 9.08 -1.52
CA PRO A 153 9.74 7.63 -1.62
C PRO A 153 10.15 6.97 -0.30
N ASN A 154 9.52 5.85 0.01
CA ASN A 154 9.97 5.02 1.12
C ASN A 154 11.46 4.67 0.97
N SER A 155 12.16 4.51 2.09
CA SER A 155 13.55 4.08 2.00
C SER A 155 13.64 2.71 1.34
N ARG A 156 14.72 2.45 0.60
CA ARG A 156 14.93 1.13 -0.06
C ARG A 156 14.84 -0.03 0.92
N LYS A 157 15.23 0.20 2.18
CA LYS A 157 15.15 -0.79 3.25
C LYS A 157 13.69 -1.11 3.57
N ASN A 158 12.86 -0.08 3.74
CA ASN A 158 11.44 -0.23 4.06
C ASN A 158 10.67 -0.91 2.92
N GLU A 159 11.02 -0.58 1.66
CA GLU A 159 10.46 -1.25 0.50
C GLU A 159 10.81 -2.75 0.46
N THR A 160 12.08 -3.07 0.71
CA THR A 160 12.56 -4.45 0.77
C THR A 160 11.87 -5.25 1.88
N GLU A 161 11.68 -4.64 3.04
CA GLU A 161 10.96 -5.24 4.17
C GLU A 161 9.47 -5.42 3.87
N ALA A 162 8.83 -4.40 3.27
CA ALA A 162 7.43 -4.47 2.89
C ALA A 162 7.16 -5.53 1.81
N ASP A 163 8.07 -5.70 0.84
CA ASP A 163 7.98 -6.78 -0.15
C ASP A 163 7.97 -8.15 0.52
N LEU A 164 8.96 -8.43 1.38
CA LEU A 164 9.05 -9.75 2.04
C LEU A 164 7.86 -10.02 2.96
N ILE A 165 7.46 -9.04 3.76
CA ILE A 165 6.29 -9.19 4.64
C ILE A 165 5.03 -9.34 3.78
N GLY A 166 4.84 -8.53 2.75
CA GLY A 166 3.68 -8.57 1.86
C GLY A 166 3.50 -9.91 1.16
N LEU A 167 4.61 -10.50 0.66
CA LEU A 167 4.59 -11.85 0.07
C LEU A 167 4.14 -12.91 1.08
N ARG A 168 4.61 -12.83 2.34
CA ARG A 168 4.18 -13.73 3.42
C ARG A 168 2.71 -13.55 3.75
N LEU A 169 2.23 -12.30 3.84
CA LEU A 169 0.81 -12.00 4.08
C LEU A 169 -0.08 -12.59 2.98
N ALA A 170 0.33 -12.45 1.71
CA ALA A 170 -0.38 -13.03 0.57
C ALA A 170 -0.39 -14.56 0.63
N ASN A 171 0.75 -15.20 0.86
CA ASN A 171 0.86 -16.65 0.97
C ASN A 171 0.00 -17.22 2.10
N ASN A 172 0.03 -16.60 3.29
CA ASN A 172 -0.78 -17.03 4.44
C ASN A 172 -2.28 -16.93 4.15
N ALA A 173 -2.68 -15.95 3.32
CA ALA A 173 -4.05 -15.77 2.84
C ALA A 173 -4.40 -16.64 1.63
N CYS A 174 -3.54 -17.60 1.27
CA CYS A 174 -3.71 -18.53 0.16
C CYS A 174 -3.69 -17.89 -1.24
N PHE A 175 -3.12 -16.70 -1.39
CA PHE A 175 -2.80 -16.12 -2.69
C PHE A 175 -1.46 -16.64 -3.20
N ASP A 176 -1.21 -16.50 -4.52
CA ASP A 176 0.09 -16.86 -5.11
C ASP A 176 1.07 -15.68 -5.04
N PRO A 177 2.10 -15.72 -4.18
CA PRO A 177 3.06 -14.62 -4.07
C PRO A 177 3.89 -14.41 -5.36
N ARG A 178 3.96 -15.39 -6.27
CA ARG A 178 4.70 -15.27 -7.55
C ARG A 178 4.04 -14.26 -8.50
N ALA A 179 2.76 -13.94 -8.31
CA ALA A 179 2.08 -12.90 -9.05
C ALA A 179 2.75 -11.52 -8.91
N ALA A 180 3.51 -11.30 -7.83
CA ALA A 180 4.24 -10.06 -7.61
C ALA A 180 5.29 -9.77 -8.70
N GLU A 181 5.98 -10.78 -9.25
CA GLU A 181 6.95 -10.58 -10.33
C GLU A 181 6.26 -10.01 -11.58
N GLY A 182 5.18 -10.65 -12.03
CA GLY A 182 4.41 -10.19 -13.19
C GLY A 182 3.79 -8.80 -12.97
N LEU A 183 3.33 -8.51 -11.76
CA LEU A 183 2.83 -7.20 -11.37
C LEU A 183 3.89 -6.10 -11.54
N TRP A 184 5.09 -6.29 -10.99
CA TRP A 184 6.19 -5.32 -11.11
C TRP A 184 6.60 -5.10 -12.57
N HIS A 185 6.60 -6.16 -13.39
CA HIS A 185 6.88 -6.03 -14.82
C HIS A 185 5.83 -5.18 -15.53
N ARG A 186 4.52 -5.40 -15.26
CA ARG A 186 3.44 -4.60 -15.85
C ARG A 186 3.51 -3.14 -15.41
N MET A 187 3.75 -2.88 -14.12
CA MET A 187 3.92 -1.51 -13.60
C MET A 187 5.08 -0.80 -14.28
N SER A 188 6.24 -1.45 -14.38
CA SER A 188 7.42 -0.85 -15.02
C SER A 188 7.24 -0.63 -16.53
N ALA A 189 6.45 -1.45 -17.21
CA ALA A 189 6.17 -1.29 -18.63
C ALA A 189 5.27 -0.07 -18.94
N GLU A 190 4.43 0.33 -17.97
CA GLU A 190 3.56 1.49 -18.11
C GLU A 190 4.17 2.79 -17.58
N GLU A 191 5.30 2.70 -16.87
CA GLU A 191 6.05 3.87 -16.38
C GLU A 191 6.49 4.75 -17.55
N GLY A 192 6.16 6.04 -17.48
CA GLY A 192 6.47 7.00 -18.55
C GLY A 192 5.49 7.02 -19.72
N THR A 193 4.42 6.23 -19.68
CA THR A 193 3.36 6.30 -20.70
C THR A 193 2.54 7.58 -20.52
N HIS A 194 2.40 8.37 -21.60
CA HIS A 194 1.63 9.62 -21.56
C HIS A 194 0.19 9.40 -21.10
N GLY A 195 -0.23 10.17 -20.09
CA GLY A 195 -1.61 10.16 -19.56
C GLY A 195 -1.88 9.11 -18.49
N VAL A 196 -0.87 8.34 -18.07
CA VAL A 196 -0.97 7.37 -16.97
C VAL A 196 -0.23 7.93 -15.76
N ASP A 197 -0.96 8.10 -14.65
CA ASP A 197 -0.37 8.46 -13.37
C ASP A 197 0.02 7.18 -12.60
N MET A 198 1.32 6.92 -12.53
CA MET A 198 1.93 5.82 -11.81
C MET A 198 2.37 6.26 -10.41
N SER A 199 1.48 6.91 -9.66
CA SER A 199 1.76 7.43 -8.31
C SER A 199 2.29 6.33 -7.38
N PHE A 200 1.86 5.08 -7.58
CA PHE A 200 2.40 3.93 -6.84
C PHE A 200 3.92 3.80 -6.99
N LEU A 201 4.47 3.88 -8.20
CA LEU A 201 5.92 3.79 -8.41
C LEU A 201 6.67 5.02 -7.90
N SER A 202 6.01 6.17 -7.82
CA SER A 202 6.62 7.39 -7.25
C SER A 202 6.88 7.26 -5.75
N THR A 203 5.98 6.57 -5.04
CA THR A 203 6.12 6.29 -3.59
C THR A 203 6.87 4.99 -3.32
N HIS A 204 6.82 4.00 -4.25
CA HIS A 204 7.43 2.68 -4.16
C HIS A 204 8.34 2.40 -5.36
N PRO A 205 9.53 3.03 -5.46
CA PRO A 205 10.38 2.91 -6.62
C PRO A 205 10.75 1.46 -6.94
N SER A 206 10.53 1.04 -8.17
CA SER A 206 10.96 -0.26 -8.65
C SER A 206 12.46 -0.23 -8.99
N SER A 207 13.12 -1.39 -8.88
CA SER A 207 14.46 -1.59 -9.41
C SER A 207 14.60 -3.02 -9.90
N LYS A 208 15.47 -3.24 -10.90
CA LYS A 208 15.75 -4.60 -11.41
C LYS A 208 16.18 -5.56 -10.31
N ASN A 209 16.94 -5.08 -9.32
CA ASN A 209 17.36 -5.89 -8.18
C ASN A 209 16.18 -6.26 -7.29
N ARG A 210 15.25 -5.33 -7.06
CA ARG A 210 14.04 -5.57 -6.26
C ARG A 210 13.14 -6.62 -6.92
N THR A 211 12.88 -6.51 -8.21
CA THR A 211 12.08 -7.49 -8.97
C THR A 211 12.69 -8.90 -8.91
N LYS A 212 14.01 -9.00 -9.07
CA LYS A 212 14.72 -10.29 -8.93
C LYS A 212 14.56 -10.86 -7.52
N GLN A 213 14.75 -10.05 -6.50
CA GLN A 213 14.65 -10.45 -5.10
C GLN A 213 13.23 -10.89 -4.72
N VAL A 214 12.21 -10.17 -5.20
CA VAL A 214 10.78 -10.53 -5.00
C VAL A 214 10.49 -11.93 -5.58
N ARG A 215 11.01 -12.24 -6.77
CA ARG A 215 10.87 -13.57 -7.37
C ARG A 215 11.49 -14.66 -6.51
N GLU A 216 12.73 -14.47 -6.05
CA GLU A 216 13.44 -15.45 -5.20
C GLU A 216 12.68 -15.67 -3.89
N TRP A 217 12.21 -14.61 -3.25
CA TRP A 217 11.44 -14.68 -2.01
C TRP A 217 10.06 -15.29 -2.18
N ALA A 218 9.40 -15.06 -3.32
CA ALA A 218 8.10 -15.68 -3.59
C ALA A 218 8.19 -17.20 -3.59
N GLU A 219 9.25 -17.77 -4.20
CA GLU A 219 9.51 -19.20 -4.19
C GLU A 219 9.84 -19.71 -2.76
N ASP A 220 10.63 -18.95 -1.99
CA ASP A 220 10.95 -19.33 -0.61
C ASP A 220 9.71 -19.29 0.29
N VAL A 221 8.90 -18.25 0.19
CA VAL A 221 7.66 -18.10 0.96
C VAL A 221 6.65 -19.21 0.64
N LEU A 222 6.60 -19.67 -0.61
CA LEU A 222 5.73 -20.80 -1.02
C LEU A 222 6.09 -22.13 -0.33
N ARG A 223 7.33 -22.34 0.11
CA ARG A 223 7.71 -23.55 0.85
C ARG A 223 7.00 -23.62 2.20
N ASP A 224 6.69 -22.46 2.80
CA ASP A 224 5.96 -22.33 4.06
C ASP A 224 4.45 -22.14 3.87
N ARG A 225 3.92 -22.54 2.68
CA ARG A 225 2.50 -22.38 2.37
C ARG A 225 1.62 -23.15 3.36
N PRO A 226 0.59 -22.50 3.94
CA PRO A 226 -0.31 -23.18 4.86
C PRO A 226 -1.02 -24.38 4.22
N SER A 227 -1.09 -25.51 4.93
CA SER A 227 -1.66 -26.76 4.42
C SER A 227 -3.14 -26.67 4.03
N GLN A 228 -3.87 -25.72 4.60
CA GLN A 228 -5.27 -25.45 4.22
C GLN A 228 -5.41 -24.75 2.87
N CYS A 229 -4.34 -24.21 2.31
CA CYS A 229 -4.37 -23.57 1.01
C CYS A 229 -4.38 -24.62 -0.10
N ALA A 230 -5.34 -24.52 -1.03
CA ALA A 230 -5.33 -25.33 -2.24
C ALA A 230 -4.04 -25.10 -3.05
N PRO A 231 -3.61 -26.05 -3.88
CA PRO A 231 -2.55 -25.83 -4.85
C PRO A 231 -2.87 -24.59 -5.69
N VAL A 232 -1.86 -23.75 -5.92
CA VAL A 232 -2.04 -22.47 -6.62
C VAL A 232 -2.54 -22.75 -8.04
N LYS A 233 -3.82 -22.44 -8.28
CA LYS A 233 -4.43 -22.34 -9.62
C LYS A 233 -4.90 -20.91 -9.73
N GLY A 234 -4.43 -20.16 -10.74
CA GLY A 234 -4.82 -18.77 -10.92
C GLY A 234 -6.35 -18.59 -10.89
N HIS A 235 -6.82 -17.75 -10.00
CA HIS A 235 -8.24 -17.40 -9.87
C HIS A 235 -8.58 -16.20 -10.77
N VAL A 236 -8.71 -16.44 -12.08
CA VAL A 236 -9.01 -15.39 -13.07
C VAL A 236 -10.50 -15.03 -13.12
N GLY A 237 -11.40 -15.98 -12.81
CA GLY A 237 -12.85 -15.84 -12.98
C GLY A 237 -13.49 -14.70 -12.18
N PRO A 238 -13.36 -14.63 -10.84
CA PRO A 238 -13.99 -13.59 -10.04
C PRO A 238 -13.50 -12.17 -10.35
N PHE A 239 -12.24 -12.05 -10.78
CA PHE A 239 -11.69 -10.76 -11.20
C PHE A 239 -12.36 -10.24 -12.48
N GLN A 240 -12.54 -11.09 -13.48
CA GLN A 240 -13.18 -10.70 -14.75
C GLN A 240 -14.62 -10.25 -14.53
N GLU A 241 -15.38 -10.93 -13.66
CA GLU A 241 -16.74 -10.54 -13.30
C GLU A 241 -16.78 -9.21 -12.53
N ALA A 242 -15.91 -9.03 -11.54
CA ALA A 242 -15.87 -7.82 -10.72
C ALA A 242 -15.35 -6.60 -11.47
N SER A 243 -14.40 -6.78 -12.39
CA SER A 243 -13.85 -5.69 -13.21
C SER A 243 -14.81 -5.26 -14.34
N GLY A 244 -15.93 -5.99 -14.54
CA GLY A 244 -16.95 -5.64 -15.53
C GLY A 244 -16.47 -5.72 -16.98
N ALA A 245 -15.43 -6.52 -17.25
CA ALA A 245 -14.90 -6.84 -18.59
C ALA A 245 -14.66 -5.64 -19.53
N ARG A 246 -14.53 -4.41 -19.01
CA ARG A 246 -14.40 -3.19 -19.82
C ARG A 246 -13.25 -2.28 -19.38
N TRP A 247 -12.10 -2.86 -19.14
CA TRP A 247 -10.84 -2.10 -19.06
C TRP A 247 -10.13 -2.17 -20.44
N ARG A 248 -10.88 -1.85 -21.52
CA ARG A 248 -10.32 -1.66 -22.86
C ARG A 248 -10.23 -0.17 -23.17
#